data_64df184ebc4de91baa2a60eedb56be46
#
_entry.id   64df184ebc4de91baa2a60eedb56be46
#
_cell.length_a   1.000
_cell.length_b   1.000
_cell.length_c   1.000
_cell.angle_alpha   90.00
_cell.angle_beta   90.00
_cell.angle_gamma   90.00
#
_symmetry.space_group_name_H-M   'P 1'
#
loop_
_entity.id
_entity.type
_entity.pdbx_description
1 polymer ?
#
loop_
_entity_poly.entity_id
_entity_poly.type
_entity_poly.pdbx_seq_one_letter_code
_entity_poly.pdbx_strand_id
1 'polypeptide(L)'
;MRDLLRLLKFAQRYWIYLLCSVILMACVGAAHGMIALLVGPIFDRVLNPASLDTRVLLFTDPVFHHAFYLDQITPGLIQKRSIWTMVAFAIVAVFLIKGLCDYLANYLVNYVGFSSVTDLRNTVFDKVVKQGAQFFEAHSTGRLMSSIMNDIEKIQVASSHILADLLRQVFIVLGLLFVILDKDWKLAVVSLTVLPFVLVPTARIGRRIRRTSRRSQDHAAELNEILQETLSGHQVVKAFAMEQFESRRFRQTAQGLLKINLKYVRQQALASPLIELFGALQLARVRISPSKWKVSGPSG
;
A
#
# COMPACT_ATOMS: atom_id res chain seq x y z
N MET A 1 -13.20 17.50 0.90
CA MET A 1 -13.55 17.05 -0.46
C MET A 1 -13.33 18.11 -1.54
N ARG A 2 -13.76 19.37 -1.35
CA ARG A 2 -13.52 20.46 -2.34
C ARG A 2 -12.04 20.71 -2.66
N ASP A 3 -11.17 20.58 -1.68
CA ASP A 3 -9.73 20.84 -1.85
C ASP A 3 -9.01 19.71 -2.60
N LEU A 4 -9.43 18.45 -2.41
CA LEU A 4 -8.97 17.31 -3.22
C LEU A 4 -9.38 17.46 -4.70
N LEU A 5 -10.59 17.97 -4.97
CA LEU A 5 -11.04 18.22 -6.35
C LEU A 5 -10.22 19.34 -7.02
N ARG A 6 -9.78 20.35 -6.28
CA ARG A 6 -8.90 21.42 -6.80
C ARG A 6 -7.51 20.87 -7.14
N LEU A 7 -6.99 19.94 -6.33
CA LEU A 7 -5.71 19.29 -6.59
C LEU A 7 -5.77 18.36 -7.81
N LEU A 8 -6.88 17.63 -7.98
CA LEU A 8 -7.13 16.81 -9.18
C LEU A 8 -7.09 17.65 -10.46
N LYS A 9 -7.45 18.94 -10.40
CA LYS A 9 -7.36 19.84 -11.56
C LYS A 9 -5.91 20.05 -12.05
N PHE A 10 -4.93 20.06 -11.15
CA PHE A 10 -3.50 20.10 -11.54
C PHE A 10 -3.03 18.75 -12.10
N ALA A 11 -3.55 17.65 -11.56
CA ALA A 11 -3.27 16.31 -12.08
C ALA A 11 -3.93 16.04 -13.45
N GLN A 12 -5.02 16.75 -13.80
CA GLN A 12 -5.70 16.63 -15.11
C GLN A 12 -4.76 16.90 -16.31
N ARG A 13 -3.76 17.74 -16.13
CA ARG A 13 -2.75 18.00 -17.19
C ARG A 13 -1.94 16.73 -17.53
N TYR A 14 -1.83 15.82 -16.57
CA TYR A 14 -1.04 14.58 -16.66
C TYR A 14 -1.92 13.33 -16.74
N TRP A 15 -3.18 13.46 -17.18
CA TRP A 15 -4.17 12.38 -17.16
C TRP A 15 -3.75 11.12 -17.93
N ILE A 16 -2.97 11.29 -19.03
CA ILE A 16 -2.46 10.19 -19.84
C ILE A 16 -1.51 9.33 -19.01
N TYR A 17 -0.60 9.94 -18.25
CA TYR A 17 0.34 9.24 -17.37
C TYR A 17 -0.39 8.54 -16.23
N LEU A 18 -1.45 9.17 -15.68
CA LEU A 18 -2.31 8.54 -14.67
C LEU A 18 -3.04 7.32 -15.24
N LEU A 19 -3.61 7.45 -16.43
CA LEU A 19 -4.30 6.35 -17.09
C LEU A 19 -3.34 5.19 -17.39
N CYS A 20 -2.15 5.46 -17.90
CA CYS A 20 -1.11 4.46 -18.10
C CYS A 20 -0.72 3.77 -16.77
N SER A 21 -0.57 4.53 -15.68
CA SER A 21 -0.25 3.96 -14.37
C SER A 21 -1.37 3.05 -13.85
N VAL A 22 -2.64 3.41 -14.04
CA VAL A 22 -3.79 2.59 -13.65
C VAL A 22 -3.83 1.29 -14.47
N ILE A 23 -3.58 1.35 -15.76
CA ILE A 23 -3.49 0.15 -16.62
C ILE A 23 -2.34 -0.77 -16.14
N LEU A 24 -1.18 -0.21 -15.86
CA LEU A 24 -0.04 -0.98 -15.34
C LEU A 24 -0.36 -1.59 -13.97
N MET A 25 -1.07 -0.88 -13.08
CA MET A 25 -1.54 -1.43 -11.80
C MET A 25 -2.54 -2.57 -11.99
N ALA A 26 -3.43 -2.46 -12.99
CA ALA A 26 -4.33 -3.54 -13.34
C ALA A 26 -3.56 -4.77 -13.85
N CYS A 27 -2.50 -4.58 -14.66
CA CYS A 27 -1.60 -5.65 -15.08
C CYS A 27 -0.89 -6.31 -13.88
N VAL A 28 -0.46 -5.52 -12.88
CA VAL A 28 0.12 -6.06 -11.64
C VAL A 28 -0.91 -6.91 -10.89
N GLY A 29 -2.16 -6.46 -10.78
CA GLY A 29 -3.25 -7.24 -10.19
C GLY A 29 -3.51 -8.57 -10.93
N ALA A 30 -3.57 -8.53 -12.26
CA ALA A 30 -3.70 -9.72 -13.09
C ALA A 30 -2.52 -10.68 -12.94
N ALA A 31 -1.28 -10.16 -12.86
CA ALA A 31 -0.08 -10.97 -12.61
C ALA A 31 -0.12 -11.67 -11.24
N HIS A 32 -0.64 -11.02 -10.20
CA HIS A 32 -0.86 -11.69 -8.91
C HIS A 32 -1.87 -12.82 -9.00
N GLY A 33 -2.98 -12.61 -9.74
CA GLY A 33 -3.94 -13.67 -10.04
C GLY A 33 -3.29 -14.83 -10.79
N MET A 34 -2.47 -14.55 -11.81
CA MET A 34 -1.77 -15.57 -12.57
C MET A 34 -0.76 -16.36 -11.71
N ILE A 35 -0.03 -15.70 -10.81
CA ILE A 35 0.86 -16.37 -9.86
C ILE A 35 0.03 -17.31 -8.96
N ALA A 36 -1.10 -16.89 -8.46
CA ALA A 36 -1.98 -17.73 -7.64
C ALA A 36 -2.51 -18.95 -8.44
N LEU A 37 -2.84 -18.79 -9.72
CA LEU A 37 -3.24 -19.88 -10.60
C LEU A 37 -2.11 -20.90 -10.86
N LEU A 38 -0.86 -20.44 -10.97
CA LEU A 38 0.30 -21.32 -11.18
C LEU A 38 0.65 -22.16 -9.94
N VAL A 39 0.28 -21.71 -8.75
CA VAL A 39 0.55 -22.44 -7.50
C VAL A 39 -0.16 -23.80 -7.47
N GLY A 40 -1.42 -23.88 -7.91
CA GLY A 40 -2.20 -25.13 -7.94
C GLY A 40 -1.50 -26.27 -8.71
N PRO A 41 -1.21 -26.10 -10.00
CA PRO A 41 -0.51 -27.10 -10.81
C PRO A 41 0.86 -27.53 -10.26
N ILE A 42 1.56 -26.62 -9.57
CA ILE A 42 2.85 -26.94 -8.93
C ILE A 42 2.62 -27.92 -7.77
N PHE A 43 1.68 -27.63 -6.88
CA PHE A 43 1.38 -28.49 -5.74
C PHE A 43 0.81 -29.84 -6.16
N ASP A 44 -0.10 -29.88 -7.12
CA ASP A 44 -0.70 -31.12 -7.61
C ASP A 44 0.36 -32.08 -8.18
N ARG A 45 1.36 -31.56 -8.87
CA ARG A 45 2.44 -32.37 -9.44
C ARG A 45 3.54 -32.74 -8.44
N VAL A 46 3.82 -31.91 -7.45
CA VAL A 46 4.75 -32.26 -6.37
C VAL A 46 4.16 -33.37 -5.50
N LEU A 47 2.84 -33.34 -5.26
CA LEU A 47 2.16 -34.33 -4.42
C LEU A 47 1.81 -35.62 -5.17
N ASN A 48 1.65 -35.57 -6.51
CA ASN A 48 1.28 -36.73 -7.33
C ASN A 48 2.14 -36.83 -8.59
N PRO A 49 3.41 -37.25 -8.46
CA PRO A 49 4.37 -37.35 -9.58
C PRO A 49 3.98 -38.39 -10.64
N ALA A 50 3.02 -39.27 -10.35
CA ALA A 50 2.55 -40.34 -11.27
C ALA A 50 1.48 -39.88 -12.26
N SER A 51 0.97 -38.65 -12.19
CA SER A 51 0.01 -38.13 -13.14
C SER A 51 0.71 -37.80 -14.46
N LEU A 52 0.49 -38.64 -15.45
CA LEU A 52 1.04 -38.54 -16.82
C LEU A 52 0.39 -37.46 -17.69
N ASP A 53 -0.48 -36.64 -17.13
CA ASP A 53 -1.14 -35.54 -17.86
C ASP A 53 -0.12 -34.46 -18.23
N THR A 54 0.20 -34.42 -19.54
CA THR A 54 1.20 -33.53 -20.14
C THR A 54 0.76 -32.09 -20.25
N ARG A 55 -0.52 -31.78 -19.97
CA ARG A 55 -1.11 -30.43 -20.15
C ARG A 55 -1.38 -29.77 -18.81
N VAL A 56 -0.86 -28.56 -18.64
CA VAL A 56 -1.13 -27.72 -17.46
C VAL A 56 -2.32 -26.84 -17.77
N LEU A 57 -3.44 -27.10 -17.11
CA LEU A 57 -4.68 -26.31 -17.22
C LEU A 57 -4.54 -25.07 -16.35
N LEU A 58 -4.48 -23.88 -16.96
CA LEU A 58 -4.35 -22.61 -16.24
C LEU A 58 -5.72 -22.08 -15.82
N PHE A 59 -6.67 -22.04 -16.75
CA PHE A 59 -7.95 -21.38 -16.55
C PHE A 59 -9.01 -22.02 -17.44
N THR A 60 -10.22 -22.19 -16.92
CA THR A 60 -11.40 -22.58 -17.70
C THR A 60 -12.35 -21.39 -17.70
N ASP A 61 -12.65 -20.84 -18.87
CA ASP A 61 -13.57 -19.72 -18.98
C ASP A 61 -14.98 -20.15 -18.54
N PRO A 62 -15.59 -19.53 -17.51
CA PRO A 62 -16.89 -19.93 -16.98
C PRO A 62 -18.03 -19.63 -17.96
N VAL A 63 -17.82 -18.75 -18.97
CA VAL A 63 -18.85 -18.33 -19.94
C VAL A 63 -18.80 -19.16 -21.21
N PHE A 64 -17.61 -19.44 -21.75
CA PHE A 64 -17.43 -20.12 -23.03
C PHE A 64 -16.89 -21.56 -22.91
N HIS A 65 -16.63 -22.07 -21.70
CA HIS A 65 -16.07 -23.41 -21.42
C HIS A 65 -14.76 -23.71 -22.18
N HIS A 66 -14.01 -22.67 -22.58
CA HIS A 66 -12.69 -22.84 -23.18
C HIS A 66 -11.64 -23.05 -22.09
N ALA A 67 -10.97 -24.20 -22.15
CA ALA A 67 -9.84 -24.50 -21.27
C ALA A 67 -8.56 -23.92 -21.87
N PHE A 68 -7.96 -22.93 -21.18
CA PHE A 68 -6.65 -22.39 -21.55
C PHE A 68 -5.53 -23.23 -20.93
N TYR A 69 -4.72 -23.81 -21.82
CA TYR A 69 -3.56 -24.60 -21.42
C TYR A 69 -2.29 -23.77 -21.55
N LEU A 70 -1.30 -24.03 -20.66
CA LEU A 70 0.01 -23.37 -20.70
C LEU A 70 0.75 -23.57 -22.03
N ASP A 71 0.51 -24.68 -22.71
CA ASP A 71 1.06 -25.05 -24.02
C ASP A 71 0.59 -24.13 -25.16
N GLN A 72 -0.57 -23.52 -25.05
CA GLN A 72 -1.07 -22.56 -26.04
C GLN A 72 -0.33 -21.20 -26.01
N ILE A 73 0.24 -20.85 -24.86
CA ILE A 73 0.96 -19.59 -24.68
C ILE A 73 2.43 -19.71 -25.17
N THR A 74 2.98 -20.93 -25.22
CA THR A 74 4.38 -21.16 -25.61
C THR A 74 4.53 -22.30 -26.61
N PRO A 75 4.03 -22.18 -27.85
CA PRO A 75 3.97 -23.29 -28.81
C PRO A 75 5.33 -23.83 -29.28
N GLY A 76 6.42 -23.14 -29.03
CA GLY A 76 7.75 -23.53 -29.53
C GLY A 76 8.67 -24.23 -28.52
N LEU A 77 8.34 -24.26 -27.25
CA LEU A 77 9.22 -24.77 -26.18
C LEU A 77 8.93 -26.19 -25.74
N ILE A 78 7.81 -26.76 -26.20
CA ILE A 78 7.26 -28.03 -25.67
C ILE A 78 8.00 -29.28 -26.17
N GLN A 79 8.64 -29.21 -27.34
CA GLN A 79 9.10 -30.40 -28.04
C GLN A 79 10.42 -31.03 -27.52
N LYS A 80 11.12 -30.35 -26.56
CA LYS A 80 12.42 -30.81 -26.06
C LYS A 80 12.74 -30.63 -24.57
N ARG A 81 11.86 -30.04 -23.73
CA ARG A 81 12.17 -29.76 -22.32
C ARG A 81 11.13 -30.32 -21.36
N SER A 82 11.61 -30.74 -20.17
CA SER A 82 10.75 -31.16 -19.06
C SER A 82 9.74 -30.08 -18.70
N ILE A 83 8.49 -30.47 -18.42
CA ILE A 83 7.40 -29.58 -17.99
C ILE A 83 7.83 -28.69 -16.82
N TRP A 84 8.70 -29.16 -15.94
CA TRP A 84 9.27 -28.42 -14.83
C TRP A 84 10.05 -27.18 -15.27
N THR A 85 10.83 -27.29 -16.32
CA THR A 85 11.55 -26.12 -16.86
C THR A 85 10.60 -25.11 -17.47
N MET A 86 9.52 -25.55 -18.09
CA MET A 86 8.50 -24.67 -18.66
C MET A 86 7.76 -23.89 -17.57
N VAL A 87 7.32 -24.55 -16.51
CA VAL A 87 6.66 -23.90 -15.36
C VAL A 87 7.62 -22.93 -14.68
N ALA A 88 8.89 -23.31 -14.50
CA ALA A 88 9.89 -22.41 -13.92
C ALA A 88 10.10 -21.16 -14.78
N PHE A 89 10.20 -21.29 -16.11
CA PHE A 89 10.30 -20.15 -17.01
C PHE A 89 9.04 -19.28 -16.99
N ALA A 90 7.85 -19.88 -16.95
CA ALA A 90 6.59 -19.13 -16.86
C ALA A 90 6.53 -18.30 -15.57
N ILE A 91 6.92 -18.88 -14.44
CA ILE A 91 6.99 -18.16 -13.17
C ILE A 91 7.95 -16.97 -13.28
N VAL A 92 9.19 -17.21 -13.74
CA VAL A 92 10.18 -16.13 -13.88
C VAL A 92 9.67 -15.03 -14.82
N ALA A 93 9.04 -15.39 -15.95
CA ALA A 93 8.48 -14.42 -16.90
C ALA A 93 7.37 -13.60 -16.26
N VAL A 94 6.44 -14.22 -15.52
CA VAL A 94 5.35 -13.50 -14.82
C VAL A 94 5.91 -12.56 -13.76
N PHE A 95 6.93 -12.99 -12.99
CA PHE A 95 7.55 -12.11 -11.99
C PHE A 95 8.32 -10.94 -12.63
N LEU A 96 9.00 -11.17 -13.77
CA LEU A 96 9.66 -10.10 -14.51
C LEU A 96 8.66 -9.08 -15.06
N ILE A 97 7.58 -9.54 -15.70
CA ILE A 97 6.52 -8.66 -16.22
C ILE A 97 5.88 -7.88 -15.08
N LYS A 98 5.52 -8.57 -13.99
CA LYS A 98 4.98 -7.93 -12.79
C LYS A 98 5.92 -6.85 -12.24
N GLY A 99 7.22 -7.19 -12.08
CA GLY A 99 8.23 -6.26 -11.57
C GLY A 99 8.40 -5.04 -12.46
N LEU A 100 8.42 -5.23 -13.79
CA LEU A 100 8.51 -4.13 -14.75
C LEU A 100 7.25 -3.24 -14.71
N CYS A 101 6.06 -3.85 -14.71
CA CYS A 101 4.80 -3.10 -14.60
C CYS A 101 4.72 -2.33 -13.29
N ASP A 102 5.12 -2.92 -12.16
CA ASP A 102 5.13 -2.26 -10.85
C ASP A 102 6.12 -1.10 -10.81
N TYR A 103 7.32 -1.30 -11.34
CA TYR A 103 8.31 -0.23 -11.47
C TYR A 103 7.79 0.95 -12.30
N LEU A 104 7.26 0.67 -13.49
CA LEU A 104 6.73 1.71 -14.39
C LEU A 104 5.52 2.41 -13.78
N ALA A 105 4.60 1.68 -13.15
CA ALA A 105 3.44 2.25 -12.48
C ALA A 105 3.86 3.22 -11.36
N ASN A 106 4.80 2.81 -10.51
CA ASN A 106 5.35 3.64 -9.45
C ASN A 106 6.07 4.87 -9.99
N TYR A 107 6.87 4.70 -11.03
CA TYR A 107 7.58 5.82 -11.67
C TYR A 107 6.60 6.85 -12.22
N LEU A 108 5.57 6.42 -12.96
CA LEU A 108 4.57 7.31 -13.56
C LEU A 108 3.76 8.07 -12.51
N VAL A 109 3.32 7.39 -11.44
CA VAL A 109 2.59 8.05 -10.34
C VAL A 109 3.45 9.10 -9.66
N ASN A 110 4.70 8.77 -9.35
CA ASN A 110 5.63 9.72 -8.74
C ASN A 110 5.95 10.89 -9.68
N TYR A 111 6.13 10.63 -10.97
CA TYR A 111 6.31 11.67 -11.98
C TYR A 111 5.14 12.66 -11.99
N VAL A 112 3.90 12.16 -12.03
CA VAL A 112 2.69 13.01 -11.96
C VAL A 112 2.63 13.78 -10.65
N GLY A 113 2.95 13.14 -9.53
CA GLY A 113 2.96 13.77 -8.22
C GLY A 113 3.94 14.93 -8.13
N PHE A 114 5.20 14.71 -8.50
CA PHE A 114 6.23 15.74 -8.48
C PHE A 114 5.95 16.86 -9.48
N SER A 115 5.49 16.54 -10.69
CA SER A 115 5.14 17.53 -11.70
C SER A 115 3.96 18.41 -11.24
N SER A 116 2.90 17.82 -10.67
CA SER A 116 1.75 18.57 -10.15
C SER A 116 2.15 19.49 -8.99
N VAL A 117 3.04 19.04 -8.12
CA VAL A 117 3.57 19.85 -7.00
C VAL A 117 4.41 21.02 -7.53
N THR A 118 5.24 20.77 -8.54
CA THR A 118 6.04 21.83 -9.16
C THR A 118 5.14 22.89 -9.81
N ASP A 119 4.12 22.47 -10.56
CA ASP A 119 3.13 23.39 -11.14
C ASP A 119 2.38 24.20 -10.07
N LEU A 120 2.03 23.55 -8.95
CA LEU A 120 1.38 24.21 -7.83
C LEU A 120 2.30 25.22 -7.15
N ARG A 121 3.58 24.84 -6.90
CA ARG A 121 4.60 25.75 -6.34
C ARG A 121 4.78 26.99 -7.20
N ASN A 122 4.94 26.80 -8.51
CA ASN A 122 5.08 27.92 -9.46
C ASN A 122 3.83 28.79 -9.44
N THR A 123 2.63 28.21 -9.46
CA THR A 123 1.37 28.98 -9.42
C THR A 123 1.21 29.79 -8.15
N VAL A 124 1.57 29.20 -6.99
CA VAL A 124 1.50 29.88 -5.69
C VAL A 124 2.54 30.99 -5.61
N PHE A 125 3.77 30.71 -6.04
CA PHE A 125 4.85 31.69 -6.07
C PHE A 125 4.49 32.90 -6.95
N ASP A 126 4.02 32.68 -8.17
CA ASP A 126 3.57 33.75 -9.09
C ASP A 126 2.47 34.63 -8.50
N LYS A 127 1.53 33.99 -7.75
CA LYS A 127 0.47 34.74 -7.07
C LYS A 127 0.99 35.53 -5.88
N VAL A 128 1.90 34.99 -5.11
CA VAL A 128 2.48 35.66 -3.93
C VAL A 128 3.30 36.86 -4.37
N VAL A 129 4.16 36.73 -5.39
CA VAL A 129 4.99 37.84 -5.88
C VAL A 129 4.16 39.01 -6.44
N LYS A 130 2.97 38.71 -6.97
CA LYS A 130 2.04 39.76 -7.49
C LYS A 130 1.20 40.44 -6.40
N GLN A 131 1.36 40.09 -5.12
CA GLN A 131 0.64 40.74 -4.02
C GLN A 131 1.25 42.11 -3.68
N GLY A 132 0.40 43.02 -3.19
CA GLY A 132 0.84 44.33 -2.74
C GLY A 132 1.58 44.29 -1.39
N ALA A 133 2.25 45.40 -1.03
CA ALA A 133 3.04 45.54 0.21
C ALA A 133 2.24 45.19 1.48
N GLN A 134 0.96 45.59 1.57
CA GLN A 134 0.09 45.26 2.70
C GLN A 134 -0.06 43.76 2.99
N PHE A 135 0.03 42.91 1.92
CA PHE A 135 -0.01 41.47 2.12
C PHE A 135 1.22 40.97 2.87
N PHE A 136 2.39 41.49 2.55
CA PHE A 136 3.66 41.10 3.19
C PHE A 136 3.79 41.65 4.62
N GLU A 137 3.16 42.77 4.93
CA GLU A 137 3.07 43.29 6.29
C GLU A 137 2.17 42.42 7.18
N ALA A 138 1.08 41.85 6.62
CA ALA A 138 0.16 40.96 7.32
C ALA A 138 0.63 39.53 7.46
N HIS A 139 1.56 39.09 6.59
CA HIS A 139 2.03 37.69 6.54
C HIS A 139 3.55 37.62 6.64
N SER A 140 4.06 36.95 7.68
CA SER A 140 5.51 36.76 7.82
C SER A 140 6.06 35.94 6.65
N THR A 141 7.19 36.35 6.10
CA THR A 141 7.88 35.68 4.98
C THR A 141 8.21 34.23 5.31
N GLY A 142 8.61 33.93 6.55
CA GLY A 142 8.87 32.57 7.01
C GLY A 142 7.66 31.64 6.95
N ARG A 143 6.46 32.17 7.26
CA ARG A 143 5.22 31.39 7.15
C ARG A 143 4.85 31.10 5.70
N LEU A 144 5.04 32.08 4.81
CA LEU A 144 4.82 31.90 3.38
C LEU A 144 5.78 30.88 2.78
N MET A 145 7.07 30.96 3.13
CA MET A 145 8.07 29.98 2.71
C MET A 145 7.73 28.58 3.21
N SER A 146 7.35 28.41 4.48
CA SER A 146 6.95 27.12 5.04
C SER A 146 5.72 26.55 4.32
N SER A 147 4.74 27.39 3.98
CA SER A 147 3.55 26.93 3.25
C SER A 147 3.89 26.47 1.83
N ILE A 148 4.76 27.18 1.12
CA ILE A 148 5.16 26.83 -0.27
C ILE A 148 6.04 25.58 -0.28
N MET A 149 6.92 25.40 0.69
CA MET A 149 7.87 24.28 0.70
C MET A 149 7.27 23.04 1.38
N ASN A 150 6.80 23.17 2.62
CA ASN A 150 6.44 22.04 3.46
C ASN A 150 4.98 21.61 3.31
N ASP A 151 4.02 22.55 3.23
CA ASP A 151 2.60 22.17 3.17
C ASP A 151 2.24 21.59 1.81
N ILE A 152 2.83 22.10 0.72
CA ILE A 152 2.65 21.54 -0.62
C ILE A 152 3.25 20.13 -0.71
N GLU A 153 4.38 19.87 -0.06
CA GLU A 153 4.99 18.53 -0.01
C GLU A 153 4.10 17.50 0.70
N LYS A 154 3.44 17.88 1.81
CA LYS A 154 2.46 17.01 2.49
C LYS A 154 1.30 16.62 1.57
N ILE A 155 0.87 17.54 0.71
CA ILE A 155 -0.17 17.29 -0.28
C ILE A 155 0.29 16.25 -1.30
N GLN A 156 1.54 16.32 -1.77
CA GLN A 156 2.12 15.35 -2.69
C GLN A 156 2.10 13.94 -2.11
N VAL A 157 2.62 13.77 -0.87
CA VAL A 157 2.67 12.46 -0.22
C VAL A 157 1.28 11.85 -0.11
N ALA A 158 0.28 12.65 0.29
CA ALA A 158 -1.10 12.18 0.41
C ALA A 158 -1.73 11.83 -0.94
N SER A 159 -1.48 12.63 -1.97
CA SER A 159 -2.11 12.51 -3.29
C SER A 159 -1.46 11.41 -4.15
N SER A 160 -0.12 11.29 -4.13
CA SER A 160 0.59 10.36 -5.01
C SER A 160 0.74 8.98 -4.39
N HIS A 161 1.31 8.88 -3.19
CA HIS A 161 1.61 7.57 -2.61
C HIS A 161 0.37 6.84 -2.08
N ILE A 162 -0.47 7.52 -1.29
CA ILE A 162 -1.61 6.86 -0.63
C ILE A 162 -2.65 6.43 -1.67
N LEU A 163 -2.96 7.28 -2.64
CA LEU A 163 -3.95 6.96 -3.67
C LEU A 163 -3.46 5.85 -4.61
N ALA A 164 -2.19 5.90 -5.00
CA ALA A 164 -1.58 4.87 -5.84
C ALA A 164 -1.57 3.50 -5.15
N ASP A 165 -1.17 3.46 -3.87
CA ASP A 165 -1.16 2.22 -3.11
C ASP A 165 -2.57 1.65 -2.92
N LEU A 166 -3.57 2.50 -2.67
CA LEU A 166 -4.96 2.07 -2.59
C LEU A 166 -5.45 1.46 -3.91
N LEU A 167 -5.22 2.13 -5.03
CA LEU A 167 -5.62 1.63 -6.36
C LEU A 167 -4.92 0.30 -6.66
N ARG A 168 -3.62 0.20 -6.40
CA ARG A 168 -2.86 -1.04 -6.58
C ARG A 168 -3.46 -2.19 -5.77
N GLN A 169 -3.73 -1.96 -4.48
CA GLN A 169 -4.31 -2.99 -3.61
C GLN A 169 -5.71 -3.41 -4.06
N VAL A 170 -6.52 -2.48 -4.54
CA VAL A 170 -7.83 -2.80 -5.12
C VAL A 170 -7.69 -3.75 -6.32
N PHE A 171 -6.77 -3.47 -7.26
CA PHE A 171 -6.56 -4.35 -8.41
C PHE A 171 -6.01 -5.72 -8.01
N ILE A 172 -5.10 -5.79 -7.03
CA ILE A 172 -4.60 -7.07 -6.50
C ILE A 172 -5.74 -7.87 -5.88
N VAL A 173 -6.58 -7.24 -5.04
CA VAL A 173 -7.73 -7.91 -4.42
C VAL A 173 -8.71 -8.39 -5.47
N LEU A 174 -9.02 -7.58 -6.49
CA LEU A 174 -9.90 -7.97 -7.59
C LEU A 174 -9.32 -9.15 -8.39
N GLY A 175 -8.03 -9.12 -8.70
CA GLY A 175 -7.35 -10.23 -9.40
C GLY A 175 -7.40 -11.54 -8.61
N LEU A 176 -7.10 -11.48 -7.30
CA LEU A 176 -7.18 -12.66 -6.43
C LEU A 176 -8.62 -13.14 -6.22
N LEU A 177 -9.58 -12.23 -6.06
CA LEU A 177 -10.99 -12.56 -5.91
C LEU A 177 -11.51 -13.28 -7.16
N PHE A 178 -11.14 -12.81 -8.35
CA PHE A 178 -11.48 -13.45 -9.60
C PHE A 178 -10.98 -14.90 -9.65
N VAL A 179 -9.72 -15.14 -9.26
CA VAL A 179 -9.13 -16.48 -9.22
C VAL A 179 -9.85 -17.40 -8.24
N ILE A 180 -10.18 -16.90 -7.04
CA ILE A 180 -10.88 -17.71 -6.03
C ILE A 180 -12.30 -18.06 -6.50
N LEU A 181 -13.01 -17.12 -7.12
CA LEU A 181 -14.36 -17.36 -7.67
C LEU A 181 -14.35 -18.38 -8.81
N ASP A 182 -13.33 -18.35 -9.65
CA ASP A 182 -13.16 -19.32 -10.73
C ASP A 182 -12.88 -20.74 -10.22
N LYS A 183 -12.03 -20.89 -9.21
CA LYS A 183 -11.65 -22.20 -8.67
C LYS A 183 -12.70 -22.81 -7.78
N ASP A 184 -13.26 -22.06 -6.84
CA ASP A 184 -14.34 -22.53 -5.95
C ASP A 184 -15.11 -21.34 -5.37
N TRP A 185 -16.31 -21.11 -5.87
CA TRP A 185 -17.19 -20.05 -5.38
C TRP A 185 -17.55 -20.21 -3.90
N LYS A 186 -17.57 -21.46 -3.38
CA LYS A 186 -17.86 -21.72 -1.95
C LYS A 186 -16.72 -21.23 -1.06
N LEU A 187 -15.46 -21.44 -1.50
CA LEU A 187 -14.29 -20.88 -0.82
C LEU A 187 -14.29 -19.35 -0.86
N ALA A 188 -14.73 -18.75 -1.97
CA ALA A 188 -14.88 -17.31 -2.08
C ALA A 188 -15.88 -16.75 -1.06
N VAL A 189 -17.06 -17.37 -0.91
CA VAL A 189 -18.09 -16.97 0.06
C VAL A 189 -17.57 -17.14 1.49
N VAL A 190 -16.89 -18.24 1.81
CA VAL A 190 -16.28 -18.44 3.13
C VAL A 190 -15.25 -17.36 3.43
N SER A 191 -14.36 -17.08 2.48
CA SER A 191 -13.34 -16.03 2.63
C SER A 191 -13.95 -14.65 2.83
N LEU A 192 -15.00 -14.32 2.09
CA LEU A 192 -15.72 -13.06 2.20
C LEU A 192 -16.45 -12.93 3.56
N THR A 193 -16.99 -14.03 4.07
CA THR A 193 -17.64 -14.07 5.41
C THR A 193 -16.64 -13.83 6.55
N VAL A 194 -15.38 -14.23 6.35
CA VAL A 194 -14.33 -14.05 7.35
C VAL A 194 -13.73 -12.64 7.31
N LEU A 195 -13.78 -11.97 6.16
CA LEU A 195 -13.22 -10.63 5.96
C LEU A 195 -13.62 -9.62 7.07
N PRO A 196 -14.89 -9.49 7.49
CA PRO A 196 -15.28 -8.57 8.56
C PRO A 196 -14.63 -8.90 9.91
N PHE A 197 -14.37 -10.19 10.21
CA PHE A 197 -13.69 -10.60 11.43
C PHE A 197 -12.24 -10.16 11.52
N VAL A 198 -11.59 -9.90 10.39
CA VAL A 198 -10.25 -9.31 10.30
C VAL A 198 -10.34 -7.79 10.26
N LEU A 199 -11.25 -7.24 9.47
CA LEU A 199 -11.36 -5.78 9.26
C LEU A 199 -11.77 -5.05 10.54
N VAL A 200 -12.68 -5.61 11.36
CA VAL A 200 -13.17 -4.92 12.55
C VAL A 200 -12.07 -4.74 13.62
N PRO A 201 -11.28 -5.76 14.00
CA PRO A 201 -10.16 -5.58 14.92
C PRO A 201 -9.09 -4.66 14.35
N THR A 202 -8.74 -4.83 13.07
CA THR A 202 -7.75 -3.97 12.38
C THR A 202 -8.17 -2.50 12.39
N ALA A 203 -9.44 -2.21 12.10
CA ALA A 203 -9.97 -0.85 12.16
C ALA A 203 -9.99 -0.27 13.59
N ARG A 204 -10.21 -1.10 14.61
CA ARG A 204 -10.13 -0.67 16.02
C ARG A 204 -8.70 -0.33 16.41
N ILE A 205 -7.73 -1.15 16.01
CA ILE A 205 -6.30 -0.90 16.23
C ILE A 205 -5.90 0.39 15.52
N GLY A 206 -6.27 0.57 14.24
CA GLY A 206 -5.98 1.77 13.47
C GLY A 206 -6.52 3.05 14.13
N ARG A 207 -7.74 3.01 14.70
CA ARG A 207 -8.29 4.14 15.47
C ARG A 207 -7.49 4.46 16.74
N ARG A 208 -7.00 3.44 17.44
CA ARG A 208 -6.14 3.62 18.63
C ARG A 208 -4.80 4.23 18.25
N ILE A 209 -4.18 3.72 17.17
CA ILE A 209 -2.93 4.24 16.60
C ILE A 209 -3.10 5.72 16.24
N ARG A 210 -4.15 6.09 15.49
CA ARG A 210 -4.44 7.47 15.12
C ARG A 210 -4.59 8.40 16.33
N ARG A 211 -5.27 7.94 17.38
CA ARG A 211 -5.42 8.72 18.63
C ARG A 211 -4.09 8.92 19.35
N THR A 212 -3.24 7.89 19.39
CA THR A 212 -1.92 7.97 20.02
C THR A 212 -0.97 8.84 19.20
N SER A 213 -1.02 8.75 17.87
CA SER A 213 -0.25 9.60 16.96
C SER A 213 -0.61 11.08 17.11
N ARG A 214 -1.91 11.40 17.26
CA ARG A 214 -2.33 12.78 17.52
C ARG A 214 -1.75 13.32 18.84
N ARG A 215 -1.80 12.54 19.91
CA ARG A 215 -1.18 12.91 21.18
C ARG A 215 0.33 13.10 21.07
N SER A 216 1.00 12.29 20.27
CA SER A 216 2.42 12.47 19.98
C SER A 216 2.71 13.82 19.32
N GLN A 217 1.86 14.21 18.35
CA GLN A 217 1.97 15.52 17.70
C GLN A 217 1.71 16.68 18.68
N ASP A 218 0.72 16.54 19.57
CA ASP A 218 0.42 17.56 20.60
C ASP A 218 1.65 17.76 21.52
N HIS A 219 2.29 16.68 22.00
CA HIS A 219 3.50 16.79 22.83
C HIS A 219 4.75 17.26 22.05
N ALA A 220 4.83 16.96 20.77
CA ALA A 220 5.90 17.51 19.91
C ALA A 220 5.73 19.02 19.71
N ALA A 221 4.48 19.49 19.60
CA ALA A 221 4.18 20.93 19.53
C ALA A 221 4.56 21.65 20.84
N GLU A 222 4.24 21.06 22.01
CA GLU A 222 4.64 21.58 23.33
C GLU A 222 6.18 21.67 23.46
N LEU A 223 6.90 20.64 22.95
CA LEU A 223 8.36 20.67 22.94
C LEU A 223 8.93 21.79 22.06
N ASN A 224 8.31 22.01 20.90
CA ASN A 224 8.69 23.11 20.00
C ASN A 224 8.40 24.48 20.62
N GLU A 225 7.30 24.62 21.38
CA GLU A 225 6.97 25.83 22.10
C GLU A 225 8.01 26.15 23.16
N ILE A 226 8.44 25.17 23.99
CA ILE A 226 9.52 25.31 24.95
C ILE A 226 10.82 25.74 24.27
N LEU A 227 11.17 25.09 23.13
CA LEU A 227 12.36 25.47 22.37
C LEU A 227 12.29 26.91 21.87
N GLN A 228 11.15 27.31 21.29
CA GLN A 228 10.96 28.66 20.77
C GLN A 228 11.04 29.70 21.91
N GLU A 229 10.37 29.44 23.02
CA GLU A 229 10.37 30.32 24.20
C GLU A 229 11.79 30.49 24.74
N THR A 230 12.50 29.37 24.99
CA THR A 230 13.85 29.36 25.58
C THR A 230 14.88 29.99 24.64
N LEU A 231 14.83 29.68 23.34
CA LEU A 231 15.80 30.21 22.37
C LEU A 231 15.54 31.69 22.05
N SER A 232 14.28 32.11 21.96
CA SER A 232 13.94 33.52 21.73
C SER A 232 14.21 34.36 22.97
N GLY A 233 13.98 33.80 24.16
CA GLY A 233 14.22 34.45 25.45
C GLY A 233 15.63 34.16 26.04
N HIS A 234 16.60 33.72 25.24
CA HIS A 234 17.90 33.28 25.74
C HIS A 234 18.64 34.31 26.62
N GLN A 235 18.47 35.61 26.34
CA GLN A 235 19.04 36.68 27.15
C GLN A 235 18.47 36.69 28.57
N VAL A 236 17.17 36.47 28.73
CA VAL A 236 16.50 36.38 30.02
C VAL A 236 16.96 35.14 30.78
N VAL A 237 17.02 33.99 30.09
CA VAL A 237 17.51 32.74 30.66
C VAL A 237 18.95 32.92 31.22
N LYS A 238 19.80 33.61 30.46
CA LYS A 238 21.18 33.92 30.87
C LYS A 238 21.24 34.90 32.01
N ALA A 239 20.47 36.00 31.96
CA ALA A 239 20.46 37.03 32.99
C ALA A 239 20.05 36.48 34.38
N PHE A 240 19.10 35.52 34.39
CA PHE A 240 18.62 34.90 35.64
C PHE A 240 19.25 33.52 35.93
N ALA A 241 20.27 33.10 35.21
CA ALA A 241 20.95 31.81 35.35
C ALA A 241 19.98 30.61 35.38
N MET A 242 18.94 30.61 34.55
CA MET A 242 17.85 29.62 34.53
C MET A 242 18.09 28.43 33.57
N GLU A 243 19.33 28.25 33.07
CA GLU A 243 19.66 27.21 32.10
C GLU A 243 19.32 25.79 32.59
N GLN A 244 19.59 25.53 33.88
CA GLN A 244 19.28 24.22 34.44
C GLN A 244 17.78 23.97 34.61
N PHE A 245 17.00 25.00 34.85
CA PHE A 245 15.54 24.93 34.95
C PHE A 245 14.95 24.60 33.58
N GLU A 246 15.31 25.36 32.55
CA GLU A 246 14.82 25.15 31.18
C GLU A 246 15.27 23.79 30.63
N SER A 247 16.52 23.37 30.92
CA SER A 247 17.01 22.04 30.53
C SER A 247 16.21 20.90 31.19
N ARG A 248 15.82 21.07 32.46
CA ARG A 248 14.98 20.08 33.16
C ARG A 248 13.56 20.06 32.59
N ARG A 249 12.95 21.22 32.34
CA ARG A 249 11.63 21.37 31.73
C ARG A 249 11.57 20.68 30.36
N PHE A 250 12.54 20.97 29.49
CA PHE A 250 12.68 20.35 28.18
C PHE A 250 12.84 18.82 28.28
N ARG A 251 13.71 18.35 29.16
CA ARG A 251 13.95 16.90 29.36
C ARG A 251 12.70 16.17 29.84
N GLN A 252 11.93 16.75 30.73
CA GLN A 252 10.66 16.15 31.20
C GLN A 252 9.65 16.00 30.08
N THR A 253 9.44 17.05 29.26
CA THR A 253 8.53 17.03 28.11
C THR A 253 9.01 16.05 27.03
N ALA A 254 10.33 16.01 26.75
CA ALA A 254 10.93 15.06 25.83
C ALA A 254 10.75 13.59 26.28
N GLN A 255 10.88 13.32 27.59
CA GLN A 255 10.60 11.98 28.14
C GLN A 255 9.10 11.63 28.04
N GLY A 256 8.20 12.61 28.20
CA GLY A 256 6.78 12.46 27.96
C GLY A 256 6.50 12.04 26.51
N LEU A 257 7.07 12.74 25.56
CA LEU A 257 7.00 12.42 24.13
C LEU A 257 7.54 11.02 23.82
N LEU A 258 8.69 10.64 24.39
CA LEU A 258 9.25 9.30 24.22
C LEU A 258 8.27 8.21 24.67
N LYS A 259 7.66 8.35 25.85
CA LYS A 259 6.67 7.37 26.36
C LYS A 259 5.48 7.21 25.42
N ILE A 260 4.99 8.30 24.82
CA ILE A 260 3.87 8.27 23.87
C ILE A 260 4.30 7.63 22.56
N ASN A 261 5.51 7.96 22.05
CA ASN A 261 6.05 7.35 20.84
C ASN A 261 6.27 5.85 21.01
N LEU A 262 6.80 5.40 22.15
CA LEU A 262 6.92 3.97 22.43
C LEU A 262 5.56 3.25 22.50
N LYS A 263 4.53 3.93 23.05
CA LYS A 263 3.16 3.39 23.03
C LYS A 263 2.62 3.29 21.61
N TYR A 264 2.88 4.29 20.76
CA TYR A 264 2.53 4.27 19.35
C TYR A 264 3.18 3.09 18.62
N VAL A 265 4.50 2.94 18.75
CA VAL A 265 5.28 1.86 18.13
C VAL A 265 4.78 0.50 18.60
N ARG A 266 4.53 0.31 19.92
CA ARG A 266 3.97 -0.93 20.45
C ARG A 266 2.63 -1.28 19.85
N GLN A 267 1.72 -0.31 19.66
CA GLN A 267 0.42 -0.53 19.04
C GLN A 267 0.56 -0.88 17.55
N GLN A 268 1.48 -0.25 16.85
CA GLN A 268 1.77 -0.51 15.45
C GLN A 268 2.41 -1.90 15.26
N ALA A 269 3.38 -2.25 16.08
CA ALA A 269 4.05 -3.54 16.02
C ALA A 269 3.13 -4.72 16.33
N LEU A 270 2.10 -4.53 17.16
CA LEU A 270 1.09 -5.57 17.45
C LEU A 270 0.13 -5.81 16.28
N ALA A 271 -0.01 -4.87 15.35
CA ALA A 271 -0.96 -5.01 14.26
C ALA A 271 -0.59 -6.15 13.30
N SER A 272 0.68 -6.28 12.92
CA SER A 272 1.15 -7.32 11.98
C SER A 272 0.97 -8.75 12.55
N PRO A 273 1.46 -9.09 13.74
CA PRO A 273 1.27 -10.43 14.31
C PRO A 273 -0.21 -10.81 14.50
N LEU A 274 -1.06 -9.84 14.83
CA LEU A 274 -2.50 -10.12 14.97
C LEU A 274 -3.15 -10.45 13.62
N ILE A 275 -2.80 -9.73 12.56
CA ILE A 275 -3.30 -10.01 11.21
C ILE A 275 -2.83 -11.39 10.75
N GLU A 276 -1.57 -11.73 10.98
CA GLU A 276 -1.00 -13.05 10.65
C GLU A 276 -1.68 -14.18 11.44
N LEU A 277 -1.90 -13.98 12.75
CA LEU A 277 -2.60 -14.94 13.58
C LEU A 277 -4.04 -15.19 13.08
N PHE A 278 -4.78 -14.12 12.75
CA PHE A 278 -6.11 -14.26 12.18
C PHE A 278 -6.08 -14.98 10.82
N GLY A 279 -5.09 -14.70 9.98
CA GLY A 279 -4.87 -15.42 8.72
C GLY A 279 -4.61 -16.93 8.95
N ALA A 280 -3.73 -17.26 9.88
CA ALA A 280 -3.38 -18.65 10.22
C ALA A 280 -4.59 -19.43 10.79
N LEU A 281 -5.37 -18.80 11.70
CA LEU A 281 -6.58 -19.40 12.25
C LEU A 281 -7.63 -19.70 11.17
N GLN A 282 -7.71 -18.88 10.12
CA GLN A 282 -8.61 -19.14 9.00
C GLN A 282 -8.16 -20.35 8.18
N LEU A 283 -6.89 -20.44 7.85
CA LEU A 283 -6.33 -21.60 7.13
C LEU A 283 -6.55 -22.89 7.92
N ALA A 284 -6.38 -22.87 9.24
CA ALA A 284 -6.65 -24.01 10.09
C ALA A 284 -8.14 -24.42 10.07
N ARG A 285 -9.07 -23.47 10.06
CA ARG A 285 -10.52 -23.71 10.05
C ARG A 285 -11.00 -24.30 8.70
N VAL A 286 -10.42 -23.88 7.60
CA VAL A 286 -10.71 -24.43 6.26
C VAL A 286 -10.27 -25.91 6.17
N ARG A 287 -9.17 -26.28 6.82
CA ARG A 287 -8.64 -27.65 6.81
C ARG A 287 -9.40 -28.61 7.74
N ILE A 288 -10.09 -28.11 8.75
CA ILE A 288 -10.85 -28.91 9.74
C ILE A 288 -12.25 -29.29 9.23
N SER A 289 -12.70 -28.79 8.07
CA SER A 289 -13.93 -29.26 7.42
C SER A 289 -13.62 -30.43 6.47
N PRO A 290 -13.65 -31.71 6.94
CA PRO A 290 -13.17 -32.88 6.16
C PRO A 290 -14.21 -33.42 5.18
N SER A 291 -15.19 -32.64 4.80
CA SER A 291 -16.21 -33.11 3.87
C SER A 291 -15.90 -32.65 2.46
N LYS A 292 -15.20 -33.51 1.70
CA LYS A 292 -15.21 -33.62 0.23
C LYS A 292 -13.85 -33.67 -0.50
N TRP A 293 -12.82 -34.17 0.15
CA TRP A 293 -11.75 -34.83 -0.62
C TRP A 293 -12.09 -36.31 -0.73
N LYS A 294 -13.24 -36.66 -1.32
CA LYS A 294 -13.39 -38.00 -1.90
C LYS A 294 -12.51 -38.02 -3.15
N VAL A 295 -11.32 -38.58 -2.99
CA VAL A 295 -10.60 -39.22 -4.08
C VAL A 295 -11.61 -40.21 -4.66
N SER A 296 -12.12 -39.95 -5.83
CA SER A 296 -12.85 -40.95 -6.63
C SER A 296 -11.77 -41.98 -7.05
N GLY A 297 -11.62 -42.99 -6.20
CA GLY A 297 -10.92 -44.17 -6.62
C GLY A 297 -11.61 -44.79 -7.84
N PRO A 298 -10.89 -45.34 -8.79
CA PRO A 298 -11.48 -46.05 -9.92
C PRO A 298 -12.30 -47.19 -9.36
N SER A 299 -13.62 -47.16 -9.58
CA SER A 299 -14.47 -48.35 -9.44
C SER A 299 -13.98 -49.36 -10.45
N GLY A 300 -13.56 -50.52 -9.94
CA GLY A 300 -13.15 -51.66 -10.71
C GLY A 300 -14.21 -52.24 -11.63
#